data_f1492d7b6eff55b9e10b3754d3315a67
#
_entry.id   f1492d7b6eff55b9e10b3754d3315a67
#
_cell.length_a   1.000
_cell.length_b   1.000
_cell.length_c   1.000
_cell.angle_alpha   90.00
_cell.angle_beta   90.00
_cell.angle_gamma   90.00
#
_symmetry.space_group_name_H-M   'P 1'
#
loop_
_entity.id
_entity.type
_entity.pdbx_description
1 polymer ?
#
loop_
_entity_poly.entity_id
_entity_poly.type
_entity_poly.pdbx_seq_one_letter_code
_entity_poly.pdbx_strand_id
1 'polypeptide(L)'
;MGLVFTSVSAARRLTSTLYGMCVIDPWAALRRCNARALPGKTEEQYLMRISLLCLLVTVFISTNATAQSCAANPVSVQILGSGGPAINRERASTSYLLWVGPQAKILVDMGGGAFLRYGQAQAKLADLSLVALSHFHPDHVSDLPALMWLSTFTRKEPLPIVGPSGNDIVPALPVFLSRLFDGKDGAFQVLGTTLGGPHPGVGVTGVGGGVRLEPSVADVLKTEPTMVYDKDGLTVTALGIPHGSIPALAYRVKTRDVTVVFSSDQNGTNPRFIEFARGANVLIMHLAIAAGTSNPIHASPATVGRIAQSAGVGRLILSHIGTFDLDAAVAEVKTTYSGALTVGADLQCTPVQ
;
A
#
# COMPACT_ATOMS: atom_id res chain seq x y z
N MET A 1 -61.03 -24.58 -11.82
CA MET A 1 -60.29 -25.67 -12.47
C MET A 1 -59.01 -25.84 -11.67
N GLY A 2 -59.06 -26.77 -10.72
CA GLY A 2 -57.99 -26.99 -9.76
C GLY A 2 -56.94 -27.92 -10.33
N LEU A 3 -55.67 -27.75 -9.91
CA LEU A 3 -54.64 -28.72 -10.08
C LEU A 3 -53.91 -28.94 -8.74
N VAL A 4 -53.97 -30.19 -8.39
CA VAL A 4 -53.53 -30.83 -7.15
C VAL A 4 -52.02 -30.87 -7.07
N PHE A 5 -51.40 -30.49 -5.94
CA PHE A 5 -50.02 -30.76 -5.60
C PHE A 5 -49.90 -32.13 -4.95
N THR A 6 -49.20 -33.04 -5.58
CA THR A 6 -48.74 -34.27 -4.99
C THR A 6 -47.33 -34.11 -4.46
N SER A 7 -47.17 -34.30 -3.17
CA SER A 7 -45.87 -34.40 -2.46
C SER A 7 -45.16 -35.70 -2.80
N VAL A 8 -43.89 -35.62 -3.18
CA VAL A 8 -42.97 -36.79 -3.17
C VAL A 8 -41.82 -36.46 -2.21
N SER A 9 -41.90 -37.12 -1.09
CA SER A 9 -40.80 -37.20 -0.10
C SER A 9 -39.69 -38.09 -0.64
N ALA A 10 -38.50 -37.55 -0.78
CA ALA A 10 -37.27 -38.32 -0.98
C ALA A 10 -36.22 -37.90 0.03
N ALA A 11 -36.11 -38.71 1.07
CA ALA A 11 -35.03 -38.64 2.05
C ALA A 11 -33.68 -38.94 1.36
N ARG A 12 -32.84 -37.95 1.21
CA ARG A 12 -31.42 -38.14 0.92
C ARG A 12 -30.61 -37.94 2.20
N ARG A 13 -29.93 -39.01 2.60
CA ARG A 13 -28.95 -39.04 3.67
C ARG A 13 -27.81 -38.08 3.31
N LEU A 14 -27.64 -37.02 4.12
CA LEU A 14 -26.46 -36.21 4.13
C LEU A 14 -25.38 -36.95 4.92
N THR A 15 -24.37 -37.44 4.21
CA THR A 15 -23.10 -37.84 4.82
C THR A 15 -22.33 -36.59 5.20
N SER A 16 -22.31 -36.29 6.49
CA SER A 16 -21.46 -35.29 7.08
C SER A 16 -20.01 -35.78 7.02
N THR A 17 -19.21 -35.19 6.15
CA THR A 17 -17.75 -35.34 6.19
C THR A 17 -17.22 -34.41 7.29
N LEU A 18 -17.03 -34.97 8.47
CA LEU A 18 -16.30 -34.38 9.56
C LEU A 18 -14.82 -34.29 9.15
N TYR A 19 -14.32 -33.09 8.94
CA TYR A 19 -12.89 -32.83 9.01
C TYR A 19 -12.45 -32.99 10.46
N GLY A 20 -11.99 -34.21 10.78
CA GLY A 20 -11.34 -34.48 12.06
C GLY A 20 -9.98 -33.81 12.07
N MET A 21 -9.83 -32.77 12.89
CA MET A 21 -8.52 -32.36 13.37
C MET A 21 -7.94 -33.53 14.17
N CYS A 22 -6.99 -34.28 13.58
CA CYS A 22 -6.15 -35.21 14.32
C CYS A 22 -5.32 -34.39 15.31
N VAL A 23 -5.77 -34.35 16.55
CA VAL A 23 -4.89 -34.07 17.68
C VAL A 23 -3.97 -35.27 17.80
N ILE A 24 -2.76 -35.18 17.29
CA ILE A 24 -1.73 -36.19 17.45
C ILE A 24 -1.27 -36.13 18.90
N ASP A 25 -1.72 -37.10 19.72
CA ASP A 25 -1.16 -37.34 21.06
C ASP A 25 0.32 -37.73 20.89
N PRO A 26 1.27 -36.89 21.34
CA PRO A 26 2.70 -37.15 21.17
C PRO A 26 3.14 -38.46 21.89
N TRP A 27 2.41 -38.90 22.90
CA TRP A 27 2.70 -40.13 23.64
C TRP A 27 2.18 -41.39 22.96
N ALA A 28 1.19 -41.28 22.09
CA ALA A 28 0.68 -42.41 21.31
C ALA A 28 1.58 -42.76 20.11
N ALA A 29 2.29 -41.74 19.55
CA ALA A 29 3.25 -41.94 18.46
C ALA A 29 4.52 -42.69 18.93
N LEU A 30 4.96 -42.46 20.16
CA LEU A 30 6.15 -43.11 20.74
C LEU A 30 5.96 -44.60 21.03
N ARG A 31 4.72 -45.08 21.18
CA ARG A 31 4.46 -46.51 21.46
C ARG A 31 4.37 -47.42 20.23
N ARG A 32 4.41 -46.88 19.03
CA ARG A 32 4.31 -47.67 17.77
C ARG A 32 5.60 -47.75 16.96
N CYS A 33 6.65 -47.09 17.37
CA CYS A 33 7.97 -47.31 16.82
C CYS A 33 8.60 -48.52 17.50
N ASN A 34 8.27 -49.72 17.00
CA ASN A 34 9.06 -50.90 17.24
C ASN A 34 10.42 -50.70 16.54
N ALA A 35 11.30 -49.96 17.17
CA ALA A 35 12.65 -49.77 16.72
C ALA A 35 13.37 -51.15 16.89
N ARG A 36 13.60 -51.84 15.80
CA ARG A 36 14.60 -52.90 15.78
C ARG A 36 15.92 -52.27 16.20
N ALA A 37 16.35 -52.57 17.41
CA ALA A 37 17.61 -52.09 17.94
C ALA A 37 18.74 -52.58 17.00
N LEU A 38 19.50 -51.65 16.46
CA LEU A 38 20.74 -51.96 15.77
C LEU A 38 21.75 -52.46 16.83
N PRO A 39 22.43 -53.58 16.60
CA PRO A 39 23.34 -54.15 17.59
C PRO A 39 24.53 -53.19 17.83
N GLY A 40 24.76 -52.84 19.08
CA GLY A 40 25.99 -52.18 19.53
C GLY A 40 25.90 -50.77 20.06
N LYS A 41 24.71 -50.21 20.35
CA LYS A 41 24.58 -48.90 20.98
C LYS A 41 23.75 -48.96 22.26
N THR A 42 24.23 -48.29 23.34
CA THR A 42 23.55 -48.25 24.62
C THR A 42 22.33 -47.31 24.57
N GLU A 43 21.35 -47.56 25.44
CA GLU A 43 20.12 -46.78 25.55
C GLU A 43 20.39 -45.29 25.82
N GLU A 44 21.42 -44.96 26.54
CA GLU A 44 21.89 -43.58 26.77
C GLU A 44 22.32 -42.85 25.49
N GLN A 45 22.94 -43.56 24.54
CA GLN A 45 23.34 -42.95 23.25
C GLN A 45 22.14 -42.69 22.34
N TYR A 46 21.04 -43.45 22.50
CA TYR A 46 19.79 -43.19 21.79
C TYR A 46 19.05 -41.95 22.36
N LEU A 47 18.95 -41.87 23.68
CA LEU A 47 18.33 -40.73 24.37
C LEU A 47 19.07 -39.41 24.10
N MET A 48 20.39 -39.44 24.07
CA MET A 48 21.20 -38.28 23.77
C MET A 48 21.04 -37.80 22.32
N ARG A 49 20.87 -38.72 21.34
CA ARG A 49 20.62 -38.38 19.95
C ARG A 49 19.20 -37.84 19.73
N ILE A 50 18.22 -38.40 20.40
CA ILE A 50 16.83 -37.93 20.34
C ILE A 50 16.74 -36.53 20.97
N SER A 51 17.40 -36.29 22.11
CA SER A 51 17.49 -34.97 22.74
C SER A 51 18.21 -33.97 21.86
N LEU A 52 19.28 -34.34 21.16
CA LEU A 52 20.00 -33.46 20.23
C LEU A 52 19.16 -33.16 18.98
N LEU A 53 18.40 -34.13 18.47
CA LEU A 53 17.48 -33.93 17.34
C LEU A 53 16.29 -33.05 17.73
N CYS A 54 15.74 -33.22 18.92
CA CYS A 54 14.70 -32.35 19.45
C CYS A 54 15.20 -30.93 19.69
N LEU A 55 16.45 -30.76 20.17
CA LEU A 55 17.07 -29.44 20.33
C LEU A 55 17.33 -28.75 18.98
N LEU A 56 17.72 -29.50 17.94
CA LEU A 56 17.89 -28.99 16.59
C LEU A 56 16.55 -28.62 15.94
N VAL A 57 15.47 -29.35 16.21
CA VAL A 57 14.12 -29.03 15.70
C VAL A 57 13.54 -27.81 16.41
N THR A 58 13.85 -27.56 17.69
CA THR A 58 13.38 -26.36 18.39
C THR A 58 14.11 -25.08 17.99
N VAL A 59 15.31 -25.17 17.41
CA VAL A 59 16.05 -24.00 16.87
C VAL A 59 15.51 -23.56 15.50
N PHE A 60 14.75 -24.43 14.78
CA PHE A 60 14.00 -24.05 13.58
C PHE A 60 12.60 -23.50 13.87
N ILE A 61 12.23 -23.24 15.12
CA ILE A 61 11.04 -22.42 15.38
C ILE A 61 11.37 -21.02 14.88
N SER A 62 11.00 -20.83 13.64
CA SER A 62 10.71 -19.60 12.95
C SER A 62 10.90 -18.37 13.84
N THR A 63 11.98 -17.66 13.66
CA THR A 63 11.94 -16.23 13.85
C THR A 63 10.91 -15.73 12.83
N ASN A 64 9.62 -15.76 13.19
CA ASN A 64 8.68 -14.84 12.62
C ASN A 64 9.31 -13.49 12.93
N ALA A 65 10.05 -12.92 11.96
CA ALA A 65 10.39 -11.53 11.98
C ALA A 65 9.03 -10.83 12.11
N THR A 66 8.67 -10.46 13.35
CA THR A 66 7.52 -9.61 13.58
C THR A 66 7.77 -8.40 12.70
N ALA A 67 6.99 -8.26 11.64
CA ALA A 67 7.04 -7.07 10.79
C ALA A 67 7.05 -5.89 11.76
N GLN A 68 8.12 -5.10 11.74
CA GLN A 68 8.28 -3.99 12.69
C GLN A 68 7.05 -3.10 12.53
N SER A 69 6.22 -3.04 13.57
CA SER A 69 5.00 -2.26 13.53
C SER A 69 5.36 -0.79 13.28
N CYS A 70 4.89 -0.23 12.18
CA CYS A 70 5.08 1.20 11.89
C CYS A 70 4.57 2.09 13.03
N ALA A 71 3.52 1.64 13.70
CA ALA A 71 2.91 2.30 14.84
C ALA A 71 3.84 2.48 16.07
N ALA A 72 4.98 1.77 16.13
CA ALA A 72 5.90 1.86 17.26
C ALA A 72 6.86 3.06 17.18
N ASN A 73 6.95 3.72 16.03
CA ASN A 73 7.89 4.82 15.83
C ASN A 73 7.19 6.18 15.89
N PRO A 74 7.90 7.27 16.24
CA PRO A 74 7.32 8.61 16.24
C PRO A 74 6.77 9.05 14.88
N VAL A 75 7.51 8.74 13.80
CA VAL A 75 7.08 8.90 12.41
C VAL A 75 7.64 7.75 11.59
N SER A 76 6.83 7.18 10.69
CA SER A 76 7.26 6.13 9.76
C SER A 76 6.57 6.27 8.41
N VAL A 77 7.27 5.86 7.37
CA VAL A 77 6.66 5.58 6.06
C VAL A 77 6.47 4.08 5.91
N GLN A 78 5.27 3.66 5.52
CA GLN A 78 4.99 2.29 5.15
C GLN A 78 4.58 2.22 3.68
N ILE A 79 5.22 1.33 2.94
CA ILE A 79 4.86 1.05 1.55
C ILE A 79 3.74 0.02 1.57
N LEU A 80 2.57 0.34 1.03
CA LEU A 80 1.49 -0.61 0.83
C LEU A 80 1.66 -1.33 -0.52
N GLY A 81 2.06 -0.58 -1.54
CA GLY A 81 2.34 -1.11 -2.85
C GLY A 81 3.61 -0.50 -3.43
N SER A 82 4.56 -1.35 -3.78
CA SER A 82 5.89 -0.98 -4.26
C SER A 82 6.08 -1.18 -5.77
N GLY A 83 5.06 -1.72 -6.47
CA GLY A 83 5.05 -1.92 -7.92
C GLY A 83 4.41 -0.78 -8.68
N GLY A 84 4.61 -0.77 -9.99
CA GLY A 84 3.96 0.10 -10.97
C GLY A 84 2.82 -0.62 -11.73
N PRO A 85 2.56 -0.27 -13.01
CA PRO A 85 1.41 -0.78 -13.77
C PRO A 85 1.54 -2.23 -14.23
N ALA A 86 2.75 -2.79 -14.23
CA ALA A 86 2.98 -4.16 -14.69
C ALA A 86 2.52 -5.19 -13.66
N ILE A 87 2.02 -6.33 -14.13
CA ILE A 87 1.67 -7.45 -13.26
C ILE A 87 2.91 -7.93 -12.51
N ASN A 88 2.83 -7.93 -11.19
CA ASN A 88 3.86 -8.45 -10.31
C ASN A 88 3.20 -9.36 -9.26
N ARG A 89 3.82 -10.51 -8.95
CA ARG A 89 3.27 -11.48 -7.99
C ARG A 89 3.48 -11.07 -6.53
N GLU A 90 4.46 -10.21 -6.28
CA GLU A 90 4.94 -9.87 -4.94
C GLU A 90 4.65 -8.41 -4.56
N ARG A 91 4.34 -7.56 -5.56
CA ARG A 91 4.16 -6.12 -5.41
C ARG A 91 2.76 -5.70 -5.81
N ALA A 92 2.02 -5.13 -4.88
CA ALA A 92 0.84 -4.33 -5.20
C ALA A 92 1.27 -3.04 -5.92
N SER A 93 0.34 -2.43 -6.64
CA SER A 93 0.56 -1.14 -7.28
C SER A 93 0.68 -0.01 -6.24
N THR A 94 1.15 1.13 -6.67
CA THR A 94 1.62 2.26 -5.86
C THR A 94 0.65 2.69 -4.75
N SER A 95 1.14 2.65 -3.52
CA SER A 95 0.44 3.23 -2.36
C SER A 95 1.37 3.33 -1.15
N TYR A 96 1.18 4.40 -0.35
CA TYR A 96 2.02 4.66 0.82
C TYR A 96 1.20 5.19 1.99
N LEU A 97 1.60 4.82 3.22
CA LEU A 97 1.09 5.42 4.46
C LEU A 97 2.20 6.19 5.17
N LEU A 98 1.87 7.38 5.64
CA LEU A 98 2.64 8.07 6.66
C LEU A 98 1.98 7.84 8.03
N TRP A 99 2.74 7.26 8.93
CA TRP A 99 2.36 7.04 10.32
C TRP A 99 2.94 8.15 11.20
N VAL A 100 2.13 8.63 12.14
CA VAL A 100 2.57 9.52 13.23
C VAL A 100 2.19 8.83 14.54
N GLY A 101 3.18 8.29 15.22
CA GLY A 101 2.95 7.36 16.33
C GLY A 101 2.08 6.18 15.87
N PRO A 102 1.05 5.78 16.63
CA PRO A 102 0.22 4.62 16.31
C PRO A 102 -0.83 4.86 15.22
N GLN A 103 -0.89 6.03 14.59
CA GLN A 103 -1.94 6.42 13.67
C GLN A 103 -1.40 6.61 12.25
N ALA A 104 -2.00 5.92 11.27
CA ALA A 104 -1.80 6.22 9.85
C ALA A 104 -2.52 7.52 9.50
N LYS A 105 -1.78 8.60 9.23
CA LYS A 105 -2.32 9.95 9.04
C LYS A 105 -2.51 10.34 7.60
N ILE A 106 -1.57 9.98 6.72
CA ILE A 106 -1.63 10.32 5.31
C ILE A 106 -1.59 9.03 4.48
N LEU A 107 -2.50 8.91 3.55
CA LEU A 107 -2.47 7.91 2.49
C LEU A 107 -2.11 8.61 1.19
N VAL A 108 -1.05 8.17 0.52
CA VAL A 108 -0.66 8.65 -0.81
C VAL A 108 -0.89 7.53 -1.81
N ASP A 109 -1.76 7.79 -2.78
CA ASP A 109 -2.24 6.86 -3.79
C ASP A 109 -2.91 5.59 -3.24
N MET A 110 -3.68 4.91 -4.09
CA MET A 110 -4.40 3.68 -3.73
C MET A 110 -4.50 2.78 -4.97
N GLY A 111 -3.35 2.29 -5.44
CA GLY A 111 -3.24 1.41 -6.61
C GLY A 111 -3.75 0.00 -6.36
N GLY A 112 -3.80 -0.81 -7.41
CA GLY A 112 -4.35 -2.16 -7.35
C GLY A 112 -3.61 -3.10 -6.39
N GLY A 113 -4.35 -3.75 -5.49
CA GLY A 113 -3.82 -4.60 -4.42
C GLY A 113 -3.46 -3.85 -3.13
N ALA A 114 -3.42 -2.52 -3.16
CA ALA A 114 -3.11 -1.70 -1.99
C ALA A 114 -4.18 -1.82 -0.90
N PHE A 115 -5.44 -2.10 -1.25
CA PHE A 115 -6.51 -2.30 -0.28
C PHE A 115 -6.26 -3.53 0.61
N LEU A 116 -5.80 -4.63 0.03
CA LEU A 116 -5.39 -5.80 0.79
C LEU A 116 -4.24 -5.46 1.75
N ARG A 117 -3.22 -4.75 1.25
CA ARG A 117 -2.06 -4.33 2.04
C ARG A 117 -2.42 -3.34 3.15
N TYR A 118 -3.41 -2.46 2.89
CA TYR A 118 -3.96 -1.56 3.91
C TYR A 118 -4.52 -2.34 5.11
N GLY A 119 -5.29 -3.40 4.84
CA GLY A 119 -5.78 -4.31 5.88
C GLY A 119 -4.66 -5.04 6.62
N GLN A 120 -3.64 -5.54 5.90
CA GLN A 120 -2.48 -6.21 6.47
C GLN A 120 -1.61 -5.26 7.32
N ALA A 121 -1.53 -3.99 6.95
CA ALA A 121 -0.87 -2.94 7.74
C ALA A 121 -1.65 -2.60 9.02
N GLN A 122 -2.88 -3.12 9.19
CA GLN A 122 -3.79 -2.81 10.30
C GLN A 122 -4.07 -1.30 10.44
N ALA A 123 -4.00 -0.57 9.33
CA ALA A 123 -4.30 0.85 9.30
C ALA A 123 -5.81 1.07 9.50
N LYS A 124 -6.15 2.10 10.28
CA LYS A 124 -7.54 2.46 10.55
C LYS A 124 -7.93 3.68 9.71
N LEU A 125 -8.99 3.54 8.94
CA LEU A 125 -9.49 4.65 8.11
C LEU A 125 -9.90 5.86 8.97
N ALA A 126 -10.38 5.63 10.19
CA ALA A 126 -10.72 6.69 11.13
C ALA A 126 -9.53 7.58 11.50
N ASP A 127 -8.30 7.06 11.41
CA ASP A 127 -7.08 7.81 11.76
C ASP A 127 -6.57 8.70 10.62
N LEU A 128 -7.01 8.46 9.36
CA LEU A 128 -6.54 9.24 8.22
C LEU A 128 -6.97 10.71 8.33
N SER A 129 -6.02 11.58 8.15
CA SER A 129 -6.22 13.04 8.06
C SER A 129 -6.35 13.51 6.62
N LEU A 130 -5.72 12.81 5.68
CA LEU A 130 -5.73 13.15 4.25
C LEU A 130 -5.50 11.92 3.38
N VAL A 131 -6.21 11.87 2.24
CA VAL A 131 -5.86 11.05 1.07
C VAL A 131 -5.29 11.98 0.01
N ALA A 132 -4.09 11.69 -0.49
CA ALA A 132 -3.40 12.47 -1.50
C ALA A 132 -3.21 11.62 -2.76
N LEU A 133 -3.93 11.94 -3.82
CA LEU A 133 -3.82 11.26 -5.12
C LEU A 133 -2.85 12.01 -6.01
N SER A 134 -1.80 11.33 -6.46
CA SER A 134 -0.78 11.95 -7.30
C SER A 134 -1.28 12.20 -8.72
N HIS A 135 -1.92 11.22 -9.34
CA HIS A 135 -2.56 11.28 -10.65
C HIS A 135 -3.55 10.10 -10.79
N PHE A 136 -4.23 9.96 -11.95
CA PHE A 136 -5.34 9.00 -12.08
C PHE A 136 -5.03 7.81 -12.99
N HIS A 137 -3.77 7.40 -13.11
CA HIS A 137 -3.48 6.08 -13.68
C HIS A 137 -4.04 4.97 -12.77
N PRO A 138 -4.53 3.84 -13.33
CA PRO A 138 -5.13 2.77 -12.53
C PRO A 138 -4.21 2.22 -11.44
N ASP A 139 -2.92 2.13 -11.68
CA ASP A 139 -1.93 1.67 -10.71
C ASP A 139 -1.68 2.66 -9.56
N HIS A 140 -2.39 3.80 -9.55
CA HIS A 140 -2.41 4.78 -8.46
C HIS A 140 -3.77 4.95 -7.78
N VAL A 141 -4.88 4.50 -8.42
CA VAL A 141 -6.23 4.82 -7.91
C VAL A 141 -7.24 3.67 -7.94
N SER A 142 -6.91 2.51 -8.51
CA SER A 142 -7.91 1.45 -8.77
C SER A 142 -8.56 0.88 -7.52
N ASP A 143 -7.91 0.91 -6.36
CA ASP A 143 -8.48 0.42 -5.10
C ASP A 143 -9.19 1.51 -4.27
N LEU A 144 -9.23 2.76 -4.77
CA LEU A 144 -9.94 3.85 -4.08
C LEU A 144 -11.41 3.53 -3.81
N PRO A 145 -12.19 2.92 -4.74
CA PRO A 145 -13.57 2.52 -4.46
C PRO A 145 -13.70 1.53 -3.30
N ALA A 146 -12.78 0.58 -3.19
CA ALA A 146 -12.78 -0.39 -2.09
C ALA A 146 -12.52 0.29 -0.73
N LEU A 147 -11.61 1.26 -0.70
CA LEU A 147 -11.34 2.06 0.50
C LEU A 147 -12.58 2.89 0.89
N MET A 148 -13.28 3.48 -0.09
CA MET A 148 -14.51 4.23 0.16
C MET A 148 -15.64 3.32 0.65
N TRP A 149 -15.73 2.10 0.17
CA TRP A 149 -16.69 1.12 0.69
C TRP A 149 -16.41 0.77 2.15
N LEU A 150 -15.15 0.55 2.53
CA LEU A 150 -14.74 0.33 3.92
C LEU A 150 -15.14 1.51 4.81
N SER A 151 -15.07 2.74 4.30
CA SER A 151 -15.39 3.96 5.05
C SER A 151 -16.83 3.98 5.57
N THR A 152 -17.75 3.35 4.84
CA THR A 152 -19.16 3.20 5.22
C THR A 152 -19.33 2.61 6.63
N PHE A 153 -18.43 1.74 7.04
CA PHE A 153 -18.52 0.98 8.30
C PHE A 153 -17.60 1.52 9.39
N THR A 154 -16.58 2.31 9.03
CA THR A 154 -15.46 2.56 9.95
C THR A 154 -15.18 4.03 10.20
N ARG A 155 -15.78 4.97 9.44
CA ARG A 155 -15.54 6.40 9.61
C ARG A 155 -16.84 7.20 9.47
N LYS A 156 -17.00 8.20 10.35
CA LYS A 156 -18.13 9.14 10.32
C LYS A 156 -17.70 10.55 9.90
N GLU A 157 -16.50 10.95 10.33
CA GLU A 157 -15.99 12.30 10.04
C GLU A 157 -15.59 12.44 8.58
N PRO A 158 -15.82 13.59 7.97
CA PRO A 158 -15.40 13.87 6.60
C PRO A 158 -13.92 13.55 6.39
N LEU A 159 -13.57 13.13 5.18
CA LEU A 159 -12.20 12.78 4.79
C LEU A 159 -11.70 13.74 3.73
N PRO A 160 -10.74 14.61 4.05
CA PRO A 160 -10.06 15.43 3.07
C PRO A 160 -9.37 14.55 2.01
N ILE A 161 -9.53 14.92 0.75
CA ILE A 161 -8.85 14.28 -0.38
C ILE A 161 -8.32 15.37 -1.32
N VAL A 162 -7.07 15.22 -1.75
CA VAL A 162 -6.43 16.14 -2.68
C VAL A 162 -5.97 15.41 -3.94
N GLY A 163 -6.00 16.08 -5.07
CA GLY A 163 -5.50 15.57 -6.35
C GLY A 163 -5.32 16.66 -7.39
N PRO A 164 -4.91 16.31 -8.62
CA PRO A 164 -4.54 17.26 -9.67
C PRO A 164 -5.73 18.04 -10.23
N SER A 165 -5.42 19.24 -10.76
CA SER A 165 -6.37 20.14 -11.43
C SER A 165 -6.96 19.58 -12.73
N GLY A 166 -6.35 18.55 -13.30
CA GLY A 166 -6.76 18.05 -14.62
C GLY A 166 -6.24 18.90 -15.79
N ASN A 167 -6.64 18.49 -16.98
CA ASN A 167 -6.43 19.19 -18.26
C ASN A 167 -7.49 18.75 -19.28
N ASP A 168 -7.28 19.02 -20.57
CA ASP A 168 -8.23 18.65 -21.64
C ASP A 168 -8.39 17.13 -21.82
N ILE A 169 -7.42 16.32 -21.36
CA ILE A 169 -7.39 14.85 -21.53
C ILE A 169 -7.87 14.15 -20.26
N VAL A 170 -7.43 14.62 -19.09
CA VAL A 170 -7.69 14.00 -17.79
C VAL A 170 -8.49 14.97 -16.91
N PRO A 171 -9.60 14.54 -16.31
CA PRO A 171 -10.43 15.42 -15.50
C PRO A 171 -9.72 15.87 -14.23
N ALA A 172 -10.14 17.03 -13.68
CA ALA A 172 -9.77 17.42 -12.32
C ALA A 172 -10.37 16.46 -11.28
N LEU A 173 -9.77 16.40 -10.08
CA LEU A 173 -10.19 15.51 -9.00
C LEU A 173 -11.71 15.50 -8.73
N PRO A 174 -12.44 16.61 -8.62
CA PRO A 174 -13.88 16.56 -8.35
C PRO A 174 -14.67 15.85 -9.44
N VAL A 175 -14.28 16.04 -10.71
CA VAL A 175 -14.93 15.37 -11.86
C VAL A 175 -14.56 13.88 -11.89
N PHE A 176 -13.31 13.53 -11.58
CA PHE A 176 -12.88 12.14 -11.45
C PHE A 176 -13.70 11.41 -10.38
N LEU A 177 -13.84 12.00 -9.18
CA LEU A 177 -14.63 11.44 -8.10
C LEU A 177 -16.11 11.33 -8.46
N SER A 178 -16.67 12.34 -9.17
CA SER A 178 -18.04 12.27 -9.65
C SER A 178 -18.27 11.11 -10.62
N ARG A 179 -17.37 10.89 -11.58
CA ARG A 179 -17.44 9.74 -12.49
C ARG A 179 -17.39 8.39 -11.77
N LEU A 180 -16.70 8.31 -10.63
CA LEU A 180 -16.67 7.10 -9.82
C LEU A 180 -17.90 6.94 -8.92
N PHE A 181 -18.31 8.01 -8.23
CA PHE A 181 -19.17 7.91 -7.05
C PHE A 181 -20.48 8.69 -7.16
N ASP A 182 -20.76 9.37 -8.26
CA ASP A 182 -22.08 10.01 -8.40
C ASP A 182 -23.21 8.99 -8.22
N GLY A 183 -24.20 9.34 -7.40
CA GLY A 183 -25.28 8.43 -7.03
C GLY A 183 -26.23 8.08 -8.18
N LYS A 184 -26.19 8.84 -9.29
CA LYS A 184 -27.02 8.62 -10.47
C LYS A 184 -26.21 8.05 -11.64
N ASP A 185 -25.06 8.67 -11.94
CA ASP A 185 -24.33 8.40 -13.17
C ASP A 185 -22.91 7.87 -12.93
N GLY A 186 -22.47 7.72 -11.65
CA GLY A 186 -21.16 7.19 -11.29
C GLY A 186 -21.05 5.67 -11.46
N ALA A 187 -19.84 5.19 -11.66
CA ALA A 187 -19.55 3.75 -11.79
C ALA A 187 -19.90 2.97 -10.50
N PHE A 188 -19.75 3.59 -9.34
CA PHE A 188 -20.06 3.02 -8.02
C PHE A 188 -21.17 3.82 -7.33
N GLN A 189 -22.36 3.84 -7.91
CA GLN A 189 -23.51 4.61 -7.42
C GLN A 189 -23.85 4.34 -5.95
N VAL A 190 -23.60 3.13 -5.47
CA VAL A 190 -23.76 2.73 -4.05
C VAL A 190 -22.96 3.61 -3.10
N LEU A 191 -21.92 4.29 -3.58
CA LEU A 191 -21.06 5.21 -2.83
C LEU A 191 -21.44 6.69 -3.03
N GLY A 192 -22.60 7.00 -3.62
CA GLY A 192 -23.02 8.37 -3.95
C GLY A 192 -23.03 9.33 -2.76
N THR A 193 -23.22 8.83 -1.55
CA THR A 193 -23.15 9.63 -0.32
C THR A 193 -21.75 10.19 -0.02
N THR A 194 -20.70 9.61 -0.58
CA THR A 194 -19.34 10.15 -0.43
C THR A 194 -19.18 11.54 -1.03
N LEU A 195 -20.03 11.91 -1.97
CA LEU A 195 -20.08 13.25 -2.57
C LEU A 195 -21.21 14.12 -2.02
N GLY A 196 -21.88 13.69 -0.94
CA GLY A 196 -22.99 14.41 -0.33
C GLY A 196 -24.33 14.24 -1.07
N GLY A 197 -24.42 13.34 -2.02
CA GLY A 197 -25.66 12.96 -2.69
C GLY A 197 -26.60 12.13 -1.80
N PRO A 198 -27.88 11.99 -2.19
CA PRO A 198 -28.81 11.12 -1.50
C PRO A 198 -28.35 9.66 -1.60
N HIS A 199 -28.67 8.86 -0.60
CA HIS A 199 -28.42 7.42 -0.64
C HIS A 199 -29.20 6.81 -1.81
N PRO A 200 -28.58 6.11 -2.75
CA PRO A 200 -29.26 5.58 -3.92
C PRO A 200 -30.11 4.37 -3.55
N GLY A 201 -31.05 4.43 -2.70
CA GLY A 201 -32.13 3.46 -2.42
C GLY A 201 -31.97 1.98 -2.81
N VAL A 202 -30.76 1.55 -3.10
CA VAL A 202 -30.43 0.18 -3.51
C VAL A 202 -30.42 -0.68 -2.25
N GLY A 203 -31.61 -1.13 -1.85
CA GLY A 203 -31.92 -2.37 -1.17
C GLY A 203 -31.11 -2.83 0.06
N VAL A 204 -30.08 -2.13 0.48
CA VAL A 204 -29.32 -2.43 1.69
C VAL A 204 -29.82 -1.51 2.80
N THR A 205 -30.97 -1.87 3.34
CA THR A 205 -31.51 -1.19 4.52
C THR A 205 -30.49 -1.24 5.66
N GLY A 206 -30.04 -0.06 6.10
CA GLY A 206 -29.21 0.09 7.31
C GLY A 206 -27.72 0.31 7.07
N VAL A 207 -27.20 0.23 5.87
CA VAL A 207 -25.82 0.61 5.56
C VAL A 207 -25.82 2.10 5.23
N GLY A 208 -25.42 2.91 6.21
CA GLY A 208 -25.16 4.34 5.98
C GLY A 208 -24.11 4.51 4.89
N GLY A 209 -24.30 5.50 4.01
CA GLY A 209 -23.38 5.75 2.90
C GLY A 209 -21.94 5.97 3.35
N GLY A 210 -20.99 5.88 2.42
CA GLY A 210 -19.57 6.10 2.65
C GLY A 210 -19.27 7.44 3.33
N VAL A 211 -18.04 7.59 3.82
CA VAL A 211 -17.61 8.86 4.41
C VAL A 211 -17.70 9.97 3.37
N ARG A 212 -18.16 11.14 3.81
CA ARG A 212 -18.14 12.33 2.97
C ARG A 212 -16.70 12.70 2.64
N LEU A 213 -16.38 12.80 1.37
CA LEU A 213 -15.11 13.33 0.88
C LEU A 213 -15.15 14.86 0.84
N GLU A 214 -14.03 15.48 1.19
CA GLU A 214 -13.80 16.92 1.03
C GLU A 214 -12.70 17.14 -0.01
N PRO A 215 -13.05 17.20 -1.32
CA PRO A 215 -12.05 17.31 -2.37
C PRO A 215 -11.44 18.71 -2.43
N SER A 216 -10.12 18.75 -2.55
CA SER A 216 -9.34 19.93 -2.88
C SER A 216 -8.45 19.66 -4.09
N VAL A 217 -8.17 20.71 -4.86
CA VAL A 217 -7.44 20.59 -6.12
C VAL A 217 -6.11 21.33 -6.01
N ALA A 218 -5.01 20.68 -6.37
CA ALA A 218 -3.73 21.33 -6.58
C ALA A 218 -3.51 21.58 -8.07
N ASP A 219 -3.20 22.82 -8.40
CA ASP A 219 -2.94 23.22 -9.79
C ASP A 219 -1.56 22.72 -10.24
N VAL A 220 -1.55 21.79 -11.20
CA VAL A 220 -0.32 21.17 -11.72
C VAL A 220 0.53 22.13 -12.56
N LEU A 221 -0.03 23.27 -13.02
CA LEU A 221 0.69 24.25 -13.82
C LEU A 221 1.42 25.28 -12.96
N LYS A 222 1.12 25.36 -11.66
CA LYS A 222 1.86 26.25 -10.76
C LYS A 222 3.30 25.79 -10.62
N THR A 223 4.20 26.75 -10.81
CA THR A 223 5.65 26.54 -10.66
C THR A 223 6.08 26.47 -9.20
N GLU A 224 5.33 27.06 -8.30
CA GLU A 224 5.61 27.07 -6.85
C GLU A 224 4.76 26.02 -6.13
N PRO A 225 5.31 25.37 -5.08
CA PRO A 225 4.55 24.43 -4.27
C PRO A 225 3.31 25.09 -3.66
N THR A 226 2.19 24.37 -3.69
CA THR A 226 0.91 24.81 -3.11
C THR A 226 0.64 24.04 -1.82
N MET A 227 0.38 24.75 -0.72
CA MET A 227 -0.08 24.12 0.53
C MET A 227 -1.50 23.58 0.32
N VAL A 228 -1.70 22.29 0.56
CA VAL A 228 -2.98 21.57 0.32
C VAL A 228 -3.59 21.04 1.60
N TYR A 229 -2.82 20.98 2.68
CA TYR A 229 -3.29 20.57 4.00
C TYR A 229 -2.40 21.15 5.10
N ASP A 230 -3.01 21.71 6.16
CA ASP A 230 -2.29 22.23 7.32
C ASP A 230 -3.17 22.12 8.57
N LYS A 231 -3.13 20.97 9.21
CA LYS A 231 -3.87 20.69 10.47
C LYS A 231 -3.13 19.66 11.30
N ASP A 232 -3.34 19.65 12.59
CA ASP A 232 -2.90 18.64 13.54
C ASP A 232 -1.38 18.39 13.53
N GLY A 233 -0.59 19.43 13.24
CA GLY A 233 0.86 19.33 13.14
C GLY A 233 1.36 18.63 11.87
N LEU A 234 0.48 18.50 10.87
CA LEU A 234 0.78 18.00 9.53
C LEU A 234 0.63 19.13 8.53
N THR A 235 1.69 19.42 7.81
CA THR A 235 1.64 20.34 6.65
C THR A 235 1.96 19.54 5.39
N VAL A 236 1.07 19.60 4.39
CA VAL A 236 1.26 18.97 3.09
C VAL A 236 1.28 20.03 2.01
N THR A 237 2.33 20.00 1.20
CA THR A 237 2.46 20.81 -0.01
C THR A 237 2.52 19.90 -1.24
N ALA A 238 1.93 20.37 -2.34
CA ALA A 238 1.93 19.68 -3.63
C ALA A 238 2.72 20.51 -4.65
N LEU A 239 3.42 19.84 -5.56
CA LEU A 239 4.13 20.43 -6.70
C LEU A 239 3.74 19.68 -7.97
N GLY A 240 3.35 20.42 -9.02
CA GLY A 240 3.15 19.84 -10.35
C GLY A 240 4.44 19.29 -10.92
N ILE A 241 4.39 18.07 -11.45
CA ILE A 241 5.54 17.35 -12.00
C ILE A 241 5.23 16.82 -13.40
N PRO A 242 6.25 16.72 -14.30
CA PRO A 242 6.04 16.28 -15.66
C PRO A 242 5.89 14.75 -15.74
N HIS A 243 4.73 14.30 -16.23
CA HIS A 243 4.43 12.90 -16.53
C HIS A 243 3.72 12.78 -17.90
N GLY A 244 4.40 13.19 -18.96
CA GLY A 244 3.82 13.29 -20.30
C GLY A 244 2.64 14.27 -20.32
N SER A 245 1.50 13.83 -20.84
CA SER A 245 0.24 14.61 -20.87
C SER A 245 -0.63 14.42 -19.63
N ILE A 246 -0.20 13.62 -18.68
CA ILE A 246 -0.98 13.31 -17.47
C ILE A 246 -0.68 14.33 -16.36
N PRO A 247 -1.67 15.08 -15.85
CA PRO A 247 -1.51 15.95 -14.72
C PRO A 247 -1.09 15.16 -13.48
N ALA A 248 0.09 15.42 -12.95
CA ALA A 248 0.66 14.69 -11.84
C ALA A 248 1.26 15.62 -10.77
N LEU A 249 1.20 15.16 -9.52
CA LEU A 249 1.64 15.89 -8.33
C LEU A 249 2.66 15.07 -7.55
N ALA A 250 3.72 15.71 -7.11
CA ALA A 250 4.53 15.28 -6.01
C ALA A 250 4.01 15.88 -4.70
N TYR A 251 4.21 15.18 -3.58
CA TYR A 251 3.81 15.64 -2.26
C TYR A 251 5.00 15.72 -1.30
N ARG A 252 5.06 16.82 -0.54
CA ARG A 252 5.98 17.01 0.58
C ARG A 252 5.16 17.10 1.86
N VAL A 253 5.38 16.18 2.77
CA VAL A 253 4.73 16.15 4.08
C VAL A 253 5.74 16.52 5.14
N LYS A 254 5.40 17.54 5.94
CA LYS A 254 6.15 17.95 7.11
C LYS A 254 5.32 17.64 8.35
N THR A 255 5.91 16.99 9.33
CA THR A 255 5.31 16.72 10.62
C THR A 255 6.38 16.66 11.69
N ARG A 256 6.14 17.26 12.86
CA ARG A 256 7.17 17.42 13.88
C ARG A 256 8.44 18.03 13.24
N ASP A 257 9.59 17.38 13.43
CA ASP A 257 10.89 17.85 12.90
C ASP A 257 11.31 17.08 11.64
N VAL A 258 10.42 16.29 11.04
CA VAL A 258 10.75 15.45 9.88
C VAL A 258 9.97 15.83 8.64
N THR A 259 10.58 15.55 7.50
CA THR A 259 10.01 15.79 6.17
C THR A 259 10.11 14.52 5.32
N VAL A 260 8.99 14.15 4.70
CA VAL A 260 8.91 13.06 3.73
C VAL A 260 8.43 13.60 2.40
N VAL A 261 9.08 13.19 1.30
CA VAL A 261 8.68 13.57 -0.05
C VAL A 261 8.33 12.32 -0.86
N PHE A 262 7.18 12.38 -1.52
CA PHE A 262 6.68 11.37 -2.46
C PHE A 262 6.77 11.96 -3.86
N SER A 263 7.63 11.39 -4.71
CA SER A 263 7.92 11.95 -6.04
C SER A 263 6.79 11.74 -7.03
N SER A 264 5.98 10.71 -6.85
CA SER A 264 5.08 10.20 -7.88
C SER A 264 5.80 9.90 -9.20
N ASP A 265 5.04 9.68 -10.28
CA ASP A 265 5.55 9.43 -11.62
C ASP A 265 6.03 10.73 -12.26
N GLN A 266 7.31 10.78 -12.59
CA GLN A 266 7.91 11.94 -13.25
C GLN A 266 9.14 11.56 -14.06
N ASN A 267 9.47 12.37 -15.07
CA ASN A 267 10.69 12.18 -15.87
C ASN A 267 11.92 12.89 -15.29
N GLY A 268 11.79 13.59 -14.17
CA GLY A 268 12.89 14.26 -13.46
C GLY A 268 13.38 15.56 -14.13
N THR A 269 12.60 16.14 -15.03
CA THR A 269 12.99 17.39 -15.72
C THR A 269 12.50 18.67 -15.06
N ASN A 270 11.60 18.58 -14.02
CA ASN A 270 11.18 19.76 -13.30
C ASN A 270 12.33 20.32 -12.42
N PRO A 271 12.89 21.50 -12.73
CA PRO A 271 14.02 22.05 -11.98
C PRO A 271 13.67 22.40 -10.52
N ARG A 272 12.38 22.63 -10.22
CA ARG A 272 11.89 22.92 -8.88
C ARG A 272 11.83 21.70 -7.97
N PHE A 273 11.81 20.50 -8.56
CA PHE A 273 11.64 19.27 -7.76
C PHE A 273 12.84 19.02 -6.81
N ILE A 274 14.06 19.32 -7.25
CA ILE A 274 15.24 19.20 -6.37
C ILE A 274 15.10 20.10 -5.14
N GLU A 275 14.68 21.35 -5.32
CA GLU A 275 14.44 22.27 -4.22
C GLU A 275 13.26 21.82 -3.33
N PHE A 276 12.20 21.33 -3.96
CA PHE A 276 11.04 20.76 -3.27
C PHE A 276 11.41 19.55 -2.40
N ALA A 277 12.37 18.74 -2.80
CA ALA A 277 12.87 17.60 -2.05
C ALA A 277 14.04 17.94 -1.10
N ARG A 278 14.56 19.16 -1.15
CA ARG A 278 15.77 19.54 -0.39
C ARG A 278 15.65 19.23 1.09
N GLY A 279 16.69 18.52 1.59
CA GLY A 279 16.84 18.19 3.00
C GLY A 279 15.73 17.28 3.55
N ALA A 280 14.96 16.61 2.71
CA ALA A 280 13.97 15.63 3.18
C ALA A 280 14.66 14.49 3.94
N ASN A 281 14.11 14.10 5.09
CA ASN A 281 14.59 12.94 5.83
C ASN A 281 14.43 11.65 5.00
N VAL A 282 13.30 11.56 4.27
CA VAL A 282 13.02 10.46 3.33
C VAL A 282 12.47 11.03 2.02
N LEU A 283 13.06 10.59 0.91
CA LEU A 283 12.53 10.78 -0.44
C LEU A 283 12.14 9.41 -1.03
N ILE A 284 10.88 9.26 -1.39
CA ILE A 284 10.41 8.11 -2.17
C ILE A 284 10.45 8.50 -3.64
N MET A 285 11.27 7.82 -4.45
CA MET A 285 11.35 8.01 -5.90
C MET A 285 10.90 6.76 -6.62
N HIS A 286 10.22 6.97 -7.74
CA HIS A 286 9.77 5.88 -8.59
C HIS A 286 10.91 5.40 -9.49
N LEU A 287 11.13 4.06 -9.52
CA LEU A 287 12.11 3.37 -10.35
C LEU A 287 11.38 2.51 -11.38
N ALA A 288 10.86 3.17 -12.42
CA ALA A 288 9.90 2.56 -13.33
C ALA A 288 10.54 1.95 -14.59
N ILE A 289 11.81 2.27 -14.90
CA ILE A 289 12.47 1.86 -16.12
C ILE A 289 13.84 1.22 -15.86
N ALA A 290 14.28 0.37 -16.82
CA ALA A 290 15.54 -0.36 -16.73
C ALA A 290 16.78 0.56 -16.80
N ALA A 291 17.89 0.04 -16.30
CA ALA A 291 19.21 0.67 -16.47
C ALA A 291 19.54 0.94 -17.93
N GLY A 292 20.23 2.05 -18.19
CA GLY A 292 20.66 2.45 -19.53
C GLY A 292 19.53 2.87 -20.48
N THR A 293 18.27 2.97 -19.98
CA THR A 293 17.13 3.38 -20.81
C THR A 293 16.68 4.81 -20.49
N SER A 294 15.97 5.43 -21.43
CA SER A 294 15.31 6.71 -21.26
C SER A 294 13.83 6.59 -21.59
N ASN A 295 13.02 7.39 -20.89
CA ASN A 295 11.57 7.39 -21.07
C ASN A 295 11.05 8.83 -20.91
N PRO A 296 10.12 9.30 -21.76
CA PRO A 296 9.62 10.67 -21.69
C PRO A 296 8.78 10.95 -20.43
N ILE A 297 8.26 9.91 -19.77
CA ILE A 297 7.37 10.03 -18.61
C ILE A 297 7.98 9.54 -17.31
N HIS A 298 9.11 8.82 -17.34
CA HIS A 298 9.80 8.31 -16.16
C HIS A 298 11.27 8.69 -16.13
N ALA A 299 11.77 9.05 -14.94
CA ALA A 299 13.18 9.33 -14.73
C ALA A 299 14.05 8.08 -14.90
N SER A 300 15.20 8.21 -15.55
CA SER A 300 16.20 7.13 -15.60
C SER A 300 16.77 6.86 -14.20
N PRO A 301 17.28 5.64 -13.94
CA PRO A 301 17.90 5.34 -12.64
C PRO A 301 19.02 6.34 -12.25
N ALA A 302 19.86 6.74 -13.19
CA ALA A 302 20.89 7.77 -12.97
C ALA A 302 20.27 9.14 -12.60
N THR A 303 19.13 9.51 -13.22
CA THR A 303 18.42 10.75 -12.89
C THR A 303 17.81 10.69 -11.48
N VAL A 304 17.24 9.55 -11.09
CA VAL A 304 16.75 9.32 -9.73
C VAL A 304 17.84 9.54 -8.70
N GLY A 305 19.01 8.93 -8.89
CA GLY A 305 20.17 9.11 -8.00
C GLY A 305 20.65 10.57 -7.96
N ARG A 306 20.78 11.22 -9.12
CA ARG A 306 21.21 12.62 -9.20
C ARG A 306 20.26 13.57 -8.47
N ILE A 307 18.95 13.37 -8.58
CA ILE A 307 17.95 14.18 -7.85
C ILE A 307 18.13 14.00 -6.35
N ALA A 308 18.21 12.77 -5.86
CA ALA A 308 18.40 12.48 -4.44
C ALA A 308 19.69 13.08 -3.88
N GLN A 309 20.80 12.96 -4.63
CA GLN A 309 22.09 13.54 -4.26
C GLN A 309 22.02 15.07 -4.21
N SER A 310 21.47 15.71 -5.23
CA SER A 310 21.37 17.16 -5.33
C SER A 310 20.43 17.77 -4.29
N ALA A 311 19.38 17.05 -3.90
CA ALA A 311 18.45 17.45 -2.86
C ALA A 311 19.03 17.23 -1.44
N GLY A 312 20.10 16.47 -1.28
CA GLY A 312 20.72 16.19 0.02
C GLY A 312 19.77 15.46 0.97
N VAL A 313 19.06 14.44 0.47
CA VAL A 313 18.08 13.71 1.26
C VAL A 313 18.75 12.75 2.25
N GLY A 314 18.14 12.55 3.42
CA GLY A 314 18.67 11.63 4.44
C GLY A 314 18.61 10.16 3.99
N ARG A 315 17.56 9.78 3.28
CA ARG A 315 17.35 8.43 2.73
C ARG A 315 16.55 8.48 1.44
N LEU A 316 17.01 7.74 0.43
CA LEU A 316 16.27 7.47 -0.78
C LEU A 316 15.59 6.09 -0.67
N ILE A 317 14.28 6.04 -0.90
CA ILE A 317 13.52 4.80 -1.08
C ILE A 317 13.10 4.69 -2.53
N LEU A 318 13.47 3.59 -3.18
CA LEU A 318 13.05 3.28 -4.54
C LEU A 318 11.73 2.49 -4.49
N SER A 319 10.72 2.93 -5.20
CA SER A 319 9.41 2.31 -5.28
C SER A 319 8.83 2.40 -6.68
N HIS A 320 7.58 1.99 -6.91
CA HIS A 320 6.97 1.91 -8.25
C HIS A 320 7.87 1.14 -9.22
N ILE A 321 8.31 -0.04 -8.76
CA ILE A 321 9.35 -0.81 -9.43
C ILE A 321 8.75 -1.54 -10.62
N GLY A 322 9.31 -1.31 -11.80
CA GLY A 322 8.95 -1.99 -13.02
C GLY A 322 9.48 -3.44 -13.09
N THR A 323 9.19 -4.11 -14.20
CA THR A 323 9.65 -5.49 -14.49
C THR A 323 10.91 -5.46 -15.36
N PHE A 324 12.07 -5.39 -14.72
CA PHE A 324 13.39 -5.34 -15.36
C PHE A 324 14.46 -5.89 -14.39
N ASP A 325 15.72 -5.91 -14.82
CA ASP A 325 16.86 -6.21 -13.94
C ASP A 325 17.01 -5.11 -12.89
N LEU A 326 16.46 -5.39 -11.69
CA LEU A 326 16.43 -4.44 -10.58
C LEU A 326 17.85 -4.15 -10.06
N ASP A 327 18.72 -5.14 -10.01
CA ASP A 327 20.09 -4.96 -9.49
C ASP A 327 20.89 -4.03 -10.41
N ALA A 328 20.75 -4.17 -11.71
CA ALA A 328 21.36 -3.26 -12.69
C ALA A 328 20.81 -1.83 -12.54
N ALA A 329 19.51 -1.65 -12.36
CA ALA A 329 18.91 -0.34 -12.18
C ALA A 329 19.36 0.32 -10.86
N VAL A 330 19.41 -0.44 -9.76
CA VAL A 330 19.93 0.03 -8.47
C VAL A 330 21.40 0.38 -8.55
N ALA A 331 22.22 -0.41 -9.27
CA ALA A 331 23.62 -0.09 -9.51
C ALA A 331 23.77 1.24 -10.25
N GLU A 332 22.93 1.51 -11.27
CA GLU A 332 22.93 2.80 -11.97
C GLU A 332 22.54 3.97 -11.05
N VAL A 333 21.51 3.82 -10.18
CA VAL A 333 21.17 4.83 -9.17
C VAL A 333 22.40 5.17 -8.32
N LYS A 334 23.15 4.15 -7.88
CA LYS A 334 24.34 4.30 -7.04
C LYS A 334 25.51 4.97 -7.72
N THR A 335 25.54 5.06 -9.05
CA THR A 335 26.57 5.85 -9.77
C THR A 335 26.45 7.34 -9.51
N THR A 336 25.26 7.81 -9.13
CA THR A 336 24.95 9.24 -8.93
C THR A 336 24.44 9.57 -7.55
N TYR A 337 24.25 8.59 -6.66
CA TYR A 337 23.82 8.76 -5.27
C TYR A 337 24.64 7.90 -4.32
N SER A 338 25.27 8.53 -3.34
CA SER A 338 26.12 7.87 -2.34
C SER A 338 25.48 7.76 -0.94
N GLY A 339 24.25 8.29 -0.78
CA GLY A 339 23.56 8.29 0.51
C GLY A 339 22.86 6.97 0.85
N ALA A 340 22.10 6.96 1.93
CA ALA A 340 21.34 5.80 2.37
C ALA A 340 20.24 5.47 1.37
N LEU A 341 20.26 4.26 0.80
CA LEU A 341 19.33 3.78 -0.21
C LEU A 341 18.61 2.52 0.28
N THR A 342 17.31 2.46 0.04
CA THR A 342 16.45 1.31 0.32
C THR A 342 15.64 0.98 -0.93
N VAL A 343 15.62 -0.29 -1.33
CA VAL A 343 14.66 -0.79 -2.33
C VAL A 343 13.38 -1.14 -1.60
N GLY A 344 12.28 -0.50 -1.98
CA GLY A 344 11.00 -0.68 -1.34
C GLY A 344 10.38 -2.04 -1.61
N ALA A 345 9.67 -2.56 -0.61
CA ALA A 345 8.87 -3.77 -0.70
C ALA A 345 7.50 -3.53 -0.03
N ASP A 346 6.49 -4.31 -0.45
CA ASP A 346 5.16 -4.24 0.15
C ASP A 346 5.23 -4.48 1.66
N LEU A 347 4.45 -3.71 2.41
CA LEU A 347 4.37 -3.69 3.88
C LEU A 347 5.66 -3.27 4.59
N GLN A 348 6.72 -2.92 3.87
CA GLN A 348 7.95 -2.43 4.47
C GLN A 348 7.68 -1.13 5.24
N CYS A 349 8.10 -1.11 6.50
CA CYS A 349 8.08 0.06 7.37
C CYS A 349 9.48 0.67 7.47
N THR A 350 9.59 1.98 7.23
CA THR A 350 10.82 2.74 7.37
C THR A 350 10.61 3.85 8.40
N PRO A 351 11.25 3.78 9.57
CA PRO A 351 11.27 4.88 10.53
C PRO A 351 11.89 6.13 9.90
N VAL A 352 11.30 7.30 10.17
CA VAL A 352 11.80 8.61 9.73
C VAL A 352 12.46 9.30 10.91
N GLN A 353 13.76 9.59 10.77
CA GLN A 353 14.59 10.21 11.81
C GLN A 353 15.13 11.54 11.31
#